data_25fd7bf1734abd503a5cf2af0f1c50f3
#
_entry.id   25fd7bf1734abd503a5cf2af0f1c50f3
#
_cell.length_a   1.000
_cell.length_b   1.000
_cell.length_c   1.000
_cell.angle_alpha   90.00
_cell.angle_beta   90.00
_cell.angle_gamma   90.00
#
_symmetry.space_group_name_H-M   'P 1'
#
loop_
_entity.id
_entity.type
_entity.pdbx_description
1 polymer ?
#
loop_
_entity_poly.entity_id
_entity_poly.type
_entity_poly.pdbx_seq_one_letter_code
_entity_poly.pdbx_strand_id
1 'polypeptide(L)'
;MLEIATLGGARVLGRDDISALAPGMAADIVTVPLDEIGMAGAQHDPLAALFFCHVPRVRHSIVHGRVVVRDGQLTTLELPALIERHNRLARDLVLSAA
;
A
#
# COMPACT_ATOMS: atom_id res chain seq x y z
N MET A 1 7.40 0.12 -16.31
CA MET A 1 6.28 0.55 -15.43
C MET A 1 6.74 0.78 -14.01
N LEU A 2 7.50 -0.11 -13.41
CA LEU A 2 7.98 0.07 -12.02
C LEU A 2 8.83 1.34 -11.87
N GLU A 3 9.71 1.61 -12.80
CA GLU A 3 10.54 2.82 -12.76
C GLU A 3 9.70 4.10 -12.81
N ILE A 4 8.64 4.13 -13.62
CA ILE A 4 7.72 5.27 -13.68
C ILE A 4 7.00 5.44 -12.34
N ALA A 5 6.57 4.34 -11.72
CA ALA A 5 5.86 4.35 -10.45
C ALA A 5 6.74 4.70 -9.24
N THR A 6 8.04 4.64 -9.38
CA THR A 6 9.01 4.87 -8.30
C THR A 6 9.90 6.08 -8.59
N LEU A 7 10.99 5.86 -9.31
CA LEU A 7 11.96 6.92 -9.64
C LEU A 7 11.35 8.05 -10.46
N GLY A 8 10.43 7.74 -11.37
CA GLY A 8 9.70 8.75 -12.13
C GLY A 8 8.89 9.68 -11.24
N GLY A 9 8.20 9.14 -10.24
CA GLY A 9 7.47 9.93 -9.26
C GLY A 9 8.39 10.81 -8.41
N ALA A 10 9.53 10.27 -7.99
CA ALA A 10 10.52 11.03 -7.25
C ALA A 10 11.05 12.23 -8.06
N ARG A 11 11.31 12.04 -9.34
CA ARG A 11 11.74 13.12 -10.23
C ARG A 11 10.70 14.24 -10.35
N VAL A 12 9.43 13.88 -10.44
CA VAL A 12 8.32 14.85 -10.47
C VAL A 12 8.30 15.69 -9.19
N LEU A 13 8.59 15.08 -8.04
CA LEU A 13 8.67 15.78 -6.75
C LEU A 13 9.99 16.54 -6.56
N GLY A 14 10.95 16.38 -7.45
CA GLY A 14 12.28 16.97 -7.34
C GLY A 14 13.11 16.37 -6.21
N ARG A 15 12.87 15.09 -5.85
CA ARG A 15 13.57 14.41 -4.76
C ARG A 15 14.48 13.32 -5.29
N ASP A 16 15.65 13.20 -4.68
CA ASP A 16 16.66 12.19 -4.98
C ASP A 16 16.95 11.23 -3.82
N ASP A 17 16.22 11.36 -2.70
CA ASP A 17 16.38 10.58 -1.48
C ASP A 17 15.28 9.53 -1.26
N ILE A 18 14.37 9.34 -2.22
CA ILE A 18 13.24 8.42 -2.15
C ILE A 18 13.17 7.50 -3.38
N SER A 19 12.31 6.50 -3.29
CA SER A 19 11.94 5.59 -4.39
C SER A 19 13.03 4.61 -4.82
N ALA A 20 14.05 4.40 -4.01
CA ALA A 20 15.05 3.37 -4.19
C ALA A 20 15.53 2.84 -2.85
N LEU A 21 15.90 1.56 -2.81
CA LEU A 21 16.47 0.93 -1.63
C LEU A 21 18.00 0.98 -1.75
N ALA A 22 18.60 1.95 -1.11
CA ALA A 22 20.05 2.15 -1.11
C ALA A 22 20.49 2.87 0.15
N PRO A 23 21.77 2.74 0.55
CA PRO A 23 22.30 3.50 1.68
C PRO A 23 22.12 5.01 1.49
N GLY A 24 21.69 5.71 2.52
CA GLY A 24 21.43 7.15 2.48
C GLY A 24 20.06 7.55 1.95
N MET A 25 19.28 6.61 1.43
CA MET A 25 17.91 6.83 0.97
C MET A 25 16.91 6.67 2.11
N ALA A 26 15.75 7.32 2.00
CA ALA A 26 14.65 7.12 2.94
C ALA A 26 14.16 5.67 2.88
N ALA A 27 13.88 5.10 4.05
CA ALA A 27 13.41 3.72 4.16
C ALA A 27 11.90 3.65 3.93
N ASP A 28 11.49 3.76 2.67
CA ASP A 28 10.11 3.59 2.22
C ASP A 28 9.98 2.25 1.49
N ILE A 29 9.34 1.29 2.14
CA ILE A 29 9.31 -0.11 1.69
C ILE A 29 7.90 -0.66 1.81
N VAL A 30 7.44 -1.35 0.77
CA VAL A 30 6.24 -2.18 0.85
C VAL A 30 6.60 -3.63 0.54
N THR A 31 5.97 -4.56 1.24
CA THR A 31 6.08 -5.99 0.93
C THR A 31 4.73 -6.50 0.46
N VAL A 32 4.74 -7.21 -0.66
CA VAL A 32 3.54 -7.76 -1.29
C VAL A 32 3.61 -9.29 -1.20
N PRO A 33 2.60 -9.97 -0.62
CA PRO A 33 2.59 -11.43 -0.59
C PRO A 33 2.37 -11.99 -2.00
N LEU A 34 3.10 -13.04 -2.33
CA LEU A 34 2.98 -13.75 -3.61
C LEU A 34 2.20 -15.07 -3.48
N ASP A 35 1.84 -15.47 -2.28
CA ASP A 35 1.17 -16.73 -1.96
C ASP A 35 -0.37 -16.63 -1.90
N GLU A 36 -0.92 -15.49 -2.30
CA GLU A 36 -2.36 -15.25 -2.36
C GLU A 36 -2.96 -15.76 -3.67
N ILE A 37 -4.24 -16.09 -3.65
CA ILE A 37 -4.94 -16.63 -4.83
C ILE A 37 -4.89 -15.66 -6.04
N GLY A 38 -4.93 -14.36 -5.79
CA GLY A 38 -4.85 -13.35 -6.85
C GLY A 38 -3.52 -13.30 -7.57
N MET A 39 -2.46 -13.89 -6.97
CA MET A 39 -1.11 -13.96 -7.53
C MET A 39 -0.76 -15.38 -7.99
N ALA A 40 -1.68 -16.33 -7.86
CA ALA A 40 -1.42 -17.74 -8.19
C ALA A 40 -1.09 -17.91 -9.68
N GLY A 41 -0.11 -18.74 -9.98
CA GLY A 41 0.34 -19.00 -11.35
C GLY A 41 1.31 -17.97 -11.92
N ALA A 42 1.60 -16.88 -11.20
CA ALA A 42 2.43 -15.79 -11.68
C ALA A 42 3.78 -15.65 -10.93
N GLN A 43 4.15 -16.63 -10.11
CA GLN A 43 5.38 -16.55 -9.30
C GLN A 43 6.68 -16.61 -10.12
N HIS A 44 6.61 -17.06 -11.37
CA HIS A 44 7.77 -17.06 -12.28
C HIS A 44 8.17 -15.66 -12.75
N ASP A 45 7.29 -14.68 -12.63
CA ASP A 45 7.55 -13.28 -12.94
C ASP A 45 6.83 -12.38 -11.93
N PRO A 46 7.39 -12.20 -10.72
CA PRO A 46 6.75 -11.40 -9.67
C PRO A 46 6.55 -9.95 -10.06
N LEU A 47 7.44 -9.40 -10.89
CA LEU A 47 7.35 -8.01 -11.31
C LEU A 47 6.15 -7.79 -12.26
N ALA A 48 5.94 -8.68 -13.22
CA ALA A 48 4.75 -8.63 -14.06
C ALA A 48 3.48 -8.90 -13.25
N ALA A 49 3.53 -9.82 -12.29
CA ALA A 49 2.40 -10.13 -11.42
C ALA A 49 1.94 -8.88 -10.64
N LEU A 50 2.87 -8.07 -10.17
CA LEU A 50 2.54 -6.85 -9.44
C LEU A 50 1.66 -5.89 -10.25
N PHE A 51 1.80 -5.85 -11.56
CA PHE A 51 1.06 -4.94 -12.43
C PHE A 51 -0.16 -5.56 -13.10
N PHE A 52 -0.17 -6.86 -13.32
CA PHE A 52 -1.20 -7.52 -14.13
C PHE A 52 -2.10 -8.48 -13.35
N CYS A 53 -1.70 -8.88 -12.15
CA CYS A 53 -2.52 -9.71 -11.27
C CYS A 53 -3.26 -8.87 -10.23
N HIS A 54 -4.16 -9.52 -9.49
CA HIS A 54 -4.81 -8.86 -8.37
C HIS A 54 -3.85 -8.78 -7.19
N VAL A 55 -3.41 -7.56 -6.88
CA VAL A 55 -2.53 -7.32 -5.74
C VAL A 55 -3.39 -7.32 -4.46
N PRO A 56 -3.10 -8.22 -3.51
CA PRO A 56 -3.78 -8.23 -2.22
C PRO A 56 -3.34 -7.03 -1.37
N ARG A 57 -3.79 -6.98 -0.14
CA ARG A 57 -3.25 -6.00 0.81
C ARG A 57 -1.75 -6.18 0.96
N VAL A 58 -1.02 -5.08 1.00
CA VAL A 58 0.41 -5.14 1.33
C VAL A 58 0.58 -5.78 2.71
N ARG A 59 1.56 -6.64 2.84
CA ARG A 59 1.83 -7.31 4.13
C ARG A 59 2.46 -6.34 5.12
N HIS A 60 3.44 -5.58 4.66
CA HIS A 60 4.09 -4.54 5.46
C HIS A 60 4.23 -3.27 4.62
N SER A 61 4.10 -2.13 5.27
CA SER A 61 4.45 -0.83 4.70
C SER A 61 5.28 -0.08 5.73
N ILE A 62 6.44 0.36 5.30
CA ILE A 62 7.39 1.12 6.12
C ILE A 62 7.57 2.47 5.46
N VAL A 63 7.34 3.54 6.19
CA VAL A 63 7.48 4.92 5.70
C VAL A 63 8.53 5.62 6.54
N HIS A 64 9.61 6.01 5.90
CA HIS A 64 10.74 6.67 6.54
C HIS A 64 11.25 5.89 7.76
N GLY A 65 11.38 4.56 7.60
CA GLY A 65 11.82 3.65 8.65
C GLY A 65 10.76 3.26 9.67
N ARG A 66 9.56 3.82 9.59
CA ARG A 66 8.47 3.57 10.53
C ARG A 66 7.46 2.59 9.94
N VAL A 67 7.16 1.52 10.66
CA VAL A 67 6.17 0.53 10.24
C VAL A 67 4.77 1.12 10.41
N VAL A 68 4.05 1.31 9.30
CA VAL A 68 2.67 1.83 9.31
C VAL A 68 1.64 0.75 8.99
N VAL A 69 2.04 -0.34 8.34
CA VAL A 69 1.22 -1.55 8.13
C VAL A 69 2.04 -2.76 8.55
N ARG A 70 1.45 -3.62 9.36
CA ARG A 70 2.04 -4.88 9.81
C ARG A 70 1.04 -6.01 9.62
N ASP A 71 1.45 -7.06 8.90
CA ASP A 71 0.58 -8.21 8.58
C ASP A 71 -0.77 -7.80 7.98
N GLY A 72 -0.74 -6.80 7.10
CA GLY A 72 -1.92 -6.29 6.42
C GLY A 72 -2.80 -5.34 7.25
N GLN A 73 -2.39 -4.98 8.46
CA GLN A 73 -3.16 -4.13 9.36
C GLN A 73 -2.43 -2.83 9.68
N LEU A 74 -3.17 -1.73 9.69
CA LEU A 74 -2.62 -0.42 10.07
C LEU A 74 -2.17 -0.44 11.53
N THR A 75 -0.97 0.12 11.78
CA THR A 75 -0.44 0.29 13.13
C THR A 75 -0.77 1.66 13.73
N THR A 76 -1.23 2.60 12.89
CA THR A 76 -1.42 4.01 13.25
C THR A 76 -2.83 4.32 13.70
N LEU A 77 -3.80 3.45 13.41
CA LEU A 77 -5.18 3.59 13.89
C LEU A 77 -5.90 2.24 13.91
N GLU A 78 -7.00 2.18 14.66
CA GLU A 78 -7.87 1.01 14.74
C GLU A 78 -8.93 1.07 13.63
N LEU A 79 -8.64 0.42 12.51
CA LEU A 79 -9.48 0.45 11.33
C LEU A 79 -10.90 -0.10 11.58
N PRO A 80 -11.11 -1.22 12.30
CA PRO A 80 -12.47 -1.72 12.56
C PRO A 80 -13.38 -0.68 13.24
N ALA A 81 -12.88 0.02 14.24
CA ALA A 81 -13.64 1.07 14.92
C ALA A 81 -13.95 2.25 14.00
N LEU A 82 -12.99 2.63 13.15
CA LEU A 82 -13.19 3.68 12.16
C LEU A 82 -14.24 3.30 11.12
N ILE A 83 -14.21 2.08 10.62
CA ILE A 83 -15.20 1.57 9.66
C ILE A 83 -16.60 1.58 10.27
N GLU A 84 -16.75 1.14 11.51
CA GLU A 84 -18.03 1.16 12.21
C GLU A 84 -18.58 2.59 12.33
N ARG A 85 -17.74 3.51 12.76
CA ARG A 85 -18.11 4.92 12.86
C ARG A 85 -18.49 5.51 11.51
N HIS A 86 -17.72 5.21 10.48
CA HIS A 86 -18.00 5.67 9.12
C HIS A 86 -19.35 5.16 8.62
N ASN A 87 -19.63 3.88 8.81
CA ASN A 87 -20.90 3.28 8.40
C ASN A 87 -22.09 3.90 9.13
N ARG A 88 -21.94 4.23 10.40
CA ARG A 88 -22.97 4.90 11.18
C ARG A 88 -23.26 6.30 10.63
N LEU A 89 -22.23 7.09 10.42
CA LEU A 89 -22.34 8.45 9.87
C LEU A 89 -22.93 8.44 8.47
N ALA A 90 -22.52 7.51 7.61
CA ALA A 90 -23.07 7.37 6.27
C ALA A 90 -24.56 7.03 6.29
N ARG A 91 -24.98 6.13 7.18
CA ARG A 91 -26.39 5.78 7.36
C ARG A 91 -27.21 6.98 7.81
N ASP A 92 -26.72 7.71 8.81
CA ASP A 92 -27.39 8.90 9.31
C ASP A 92 -27.53 9.96 8.23
N LEU A 93 -26.50 10.16 7.42
CA LEU A 93 -26.52 11.10 6.30
C LEU A 93 -27.58 10.71 5.27
N VAL A 94 -27.65 9.45 4.87
CA VAL A 94 -28.63 8.94 3.90
C VAL A 94 -30.05 9.08 4.44
N LEU A 95 -30.29 8.73 5.70
CA LEU A 95 -31.60 8.82 6.32
C LEU A 95 -32.07 10.27 6.52
N SER A 96 -31.16 11.19 6.81
CA SER A 96 -31.49 12.61 6.96
C SER A 96 -31.76 13.30 5.65
N ALA A 97 -31.26 12.79 4.53
CA ALA A 97 -31.47 13.33 3.18
C ALA A 97 -32.74 12.79 2.50
N ALA A 98 -33.36 11.77 3.09
CA ALA A 98 -34.55 11.15 2.52
C ALA A 98 -35.84 11.94 2.81
#